data_285ec10c870247680ad4cb8326052f4f
#
_entry.id   285ec10c870247680ad4cb8326052f4f
#
_cell.length_a   1.000
_cell.length_b   1.000
_cell.length_c   1.000
_cell.angle_alpha   90.00
_cell.angle_beta   90.00
_cell.angle_gamma   90.00
#
_symmetry.space_group_name_H-M   'P 1'
#
loop_
_entity.id
_entity.type
_entity.pdbx_description
1 polymer ?
#
loop_
_entity_poly.entity_id
_entity_poly.type
_entity_poly.pdbx_seq_one_letter_code
_entity_poly.pdbx_strand_id
1 'polypeptide(L)'
;IQLNENEINGDLDSFLSGSDVLIIAIPPGLRKSNSENFVSKISLLIPYWERSKRTKIIFISSTSVYGENGENVDENSPTTPETESGKQLVEVEQLLQSKGVATVIRFGGLIGPNRNPVRFLSGQKNIENPDAPVNLIHLNDCIEIIHAILKKECWGNTFNAVAPQHPFRKEYYSKKAISLGLQEPEFQQTNTSKGKIVQSIRLTELLDFSFTTEI
;
A
#
# COMPACT_ATOMS: atom_id res chain seq x y z
N ILE A 1 -23.25 -3.68 -1.07
CA ILE A 1 -22.75 -3.62 0.33
C ILE A 1 -22.18 -2.26 0.61
N GLN A 2 -22.58 -1.63 1.70
CA GLN A 2 -21.99 -0.40 2.21
C GLN A 2 -21.40 -0.69 3.60
N LEU A 3 -20.15 -0.33 3.80
CA LEU A 3 -19.38 -0.58 5.02
C LEU A 3 -18.98 0.75 5.65
N ASN A 4 -19.40 0.99 6.90
CA ASN A 4 -18.92 2.09 7.74
C ASN A 4 -18.36 1.55 9.07
N GLU A 5 -17.93 2.41 10.00
CA GLU A 5 -17.26 1.94 11.23
C GLU A 5 -18.18 1.24 12.23
N ASN A 6 -19.50 1.37 12.10
CA ASN A 6 -20.48 0.88 13.07
C ASN A 6 -21.34 -0.26 12.53
N GLU A 7 -21.52 -0.34 11.21
CA GLU A 7 -22.45 -1.28 10.61
C GLU A 7 -22.11 -1.65 9.17
N ILE A 8 -22.69 -2.75 8.73
CA ILE A 8 -22.69 -3.19 7.33
C ILE A 8 -24.12 -3.11 6.83
N ASN A 9 -24.36 -2.27 5.82
CA ASN A 9 -25.64 -2.18 5.14
C ASN A 9 -25.63 -3.06 3.89
N GLY A 10 -26.51 -4.05 3.86
CA GLY A 10 -26.64 -5.04 2.79
C GLY A 10 -26.32 -6.46 3.28
N ASP A 11 -26.58 -7.44 2.42
CA ASP A 11 -26.40 -8.86 2.71
C ASP A 11 -24.97 -9.31 2.38
N LEU A 12 -24.08 -9.23 3.38
CA LEU A 12 -22.68 -9.63 3.23
C LEU A 12 -22.50 -11.15 3.13
N ASP A 13 -23.37 -11.94 3.78
CA ASP A 13 -23.32 -13.40 3.68
C ASP A 13 -23.60 -13.84 2.22
N SER A 14 -24.61 -13.26 1.59
CA SER A 14 -24.90 -13.50 0.17
C SER A 14 -23.77 -13.01 -0.74
N PHE A 15 -23.18 -11.85 -0.43
CA PHE A 15 -22.05 -11.28 -1.20
C PHE A 15 -20.81 -12.19 -1.15
N LEU A 16 -20.50 -12.79 0.00
CA LEU A 16 -19.36 -13.69 0.18
C LEU A 16 -19.66 -15.13 -0.26
N SER A 17 -20.93 -15.47 -0.46
CA SER A 17 -21.34 -16.83 -0.83
C SER A 17 -20.71 -17.25 -2.15
N GLY A 18 -20.00 -18.39 -2.13
CA GLY A 18 -19.30 -18.93 -3.30
C GLY A 18 -18.00 -18.20 -3.68
N SER A 19 -17.56 -17.22 -2.87
CA SER A 19 -16.27 -16.55 -3.10
C SER A 19 -15.14 -17.33 -2.45
N ASP A 20 -14.08 -17.64 -3.23
CA ASP A 20 -12.86 -18.27 -2.73
C ASP A 20 -11.89 -17.27 -2.15
N VAL A 21 -11.91 -16.02 -2.63
CA VAL A 21 -11.00 -14.94 -2.23
C VAL A 21 -11.75 -13.63 -2.04
N LEU A 22 -11.48 -12.97 -0.91
CA LEU A 22 -11.91 -11.59 -0.63
C LEU A 22 -10.70 -10.66 -0.70
N ILE A 23 -10.72 -9.72 -1.64
CA ILE A 23 -9.68 -8.67 -1.72
C ILE A 23 -10.20 -7.41 -1.02
N ILE A 24 -9.57 -7.04 0.10
CA ILE A 24 -9.88 -5.82 0.85
C ILE A 24 -8.95 -4.71 0.37
N ALA A 25 -9.45 -3.85 -0.52
CA ALA A 25 -8.71 -2.74 -1.12
C ALA A 25 -9.29 -1.36 -0.73
N ILE A 26 -9.76 -1.24 0.50
CA ILE A 26 -10.37 -0.02 1.05
C ILE A 26 -9.26 0.80 1.73
N PRO A 27 -9.05 2.08 1.38
CA PRO A 27 -8.09 2.92 2.08
C PRO A 27 -8.63 3.38 3.45
N PRO A 28 -7.75 3.63 4.45
CA PRO A 28 -8.17 4.15 5.76
C PRO A 28 -8.96 5.47 5.69
N GLY A 29 -8.69 6.32 4.70
CA GLY A 29 -9.49 7.54 4.46
C GLY A 29 -9.32 8.65 5.50
N LEU A 30 -8.32 8.58 6.39
CA LEU A 30 -8.13 9.45 7.56
C LEU A 30 -7.70 10.90 7.24
N ARG A 31 -7.64 11.29 5.97
CA ARG A 31 -7.34 12.67 5.56
C ARG A 31 -8.55 13.60 5.62
N LYS A 32 -9.75 13.08 5.84
CA LYS A 32 -11.00 13.84 5.93
C LYS A 32 -11.29 14.17 7.39
N SER A 33 -11.93 15.33 7.64
CA SER A 33 -12.27 15.81 8.99
C SER A 33 -13.22 14.90 9.78
N ASN A 34 -14.00 14.06 9.11
CA ASN A 34 -14.90 13.05 9.70
C ASN A 34 -14.46 11.65 9.29
N SER A 35 -13.20 11.31 9.57
CA SER A 35 -12.69 9.99 9.27
C SER A 35 -13.21 8.95 10.25
N GLU A 36 -13.78 7.89 9.72
CA GLU A 36 -14.18 6.70 10.49
C GLU A 36 -12.97 5.90 10.95
N ASN A 37 -13.09 5.20 12.07
CA ASN A 37 -12.06 4.28 12.54
C ASN A 37 -11.95 3.08 11.58
N PHE A 38 -10.81 2.96 10.93
CA PHE A 38 -10.59 1.93 9.91
C PHE A 38 -10.53 0.51 10.50
N VAL A 39 -9.97 0.36 11.70
CA VAL A 39 -9.90 -0.92 12.39
C VAL A 39 -11.31 -1.41 12.74
N SER A 40 -12.16 -0.53 13.29
CA SER A 40 -13.55 -0.86 13.59
C SER A 40 -14.30 -1.30 12.33
N LYS A 41 -14.12 -0.55 11.24
CA LYS A 41 -14.71 -0.87 9.93
C LYS A 41 -14.33 -2.27 9.44
N ILE A 42 -13.06 -2.63 9.47
CA ILE A 42 -12.60 -3.95 9.01
C ILE A 42 -13.01 -5.07 9.99
N SER A 43 -13.05 -4.77 11.30
CA SER A 43 -13.47 -5.72 12.31
C SER A 43 -14.88 -6.27 12.08
N LEU A 44 -15.78 -5.47 11.49
CA LEU A 44 -17.14 -5.92 11.15
C LEU A 44 -17.17 -7.04 10.11
N LEU A 45 -16.11 -7.19 9.29
CA LEU A 45 -16.04 -8.27 8.30
C LEU A 45 -15.65 -9.63 8.92
N ILE A 46 -15.02 -9.62 10.09
CA ILE A 46 -14.44 -10.82 10.71
C ILE A 46 -15.48 -11.93 10.94
N PRO A 47 -16.66 -11.66 11.56
CA PRO A 47 -17.64 -12.72 11.81
C PRO A 47 -18.15 -13.40 10.54
N TYR A 48 -18.26 -12.64 9.45
CA TYR A 48 -18.70 -13.16 8.15
C TYR A 48 -17.61 -14.02 7.51
N TRP A 49 -16.35 -13.56 7.57
CA TRP A 49 -15.21 -14.32 7.07
C TRP A 49 -15.03 -15.63 7.85
N GLU A 50 -15.07 -15.60 9.18
CA GLU A 50 -14.94 -16.80 10.02
C GLU A 50 -16.01 -17.85 9.68
N ARG A 51 -17.24 -17.42 9.36
CA ARG A 51 -18.32 -18.34 8.92
C ARG A 51 -18.06 -18.92 7.53
N SER A 52 -17.43 -18.19 6.64
CA SER A 52 -17.20 -18.64 5.26
C SER A 52 -16.21 -19.82 5.15
N LYS A 53 -15.36 -20.05 6.15
CA LYS A 53 -14.37 -21.14 6.34
C LYS A 53 -13.40 -21.40 5.16
N ARG A 54 -13.73 -20.97 3.96
CA ARG A 54 -12.96 -21.23 2.72
C ARG A 54 -12.37 -19.97 2.10
N THR A 55 -12.99 -18.83 2.36
CA THR A 55 -12.57 -17.57 1.75
C THR A 55 -11.18 -17.14 2.25
N LYS A 56 -10.24 -17.03 1.34
CA LYS A 56 -8.92 -16.44 1.61
C LYS A 56 -9.03 -14.92 1.60
N ILE A 57 -8.19 -14.23 2.36
CA ILE A 57 -8.13 -12.77 2.33
C ILE A 57 -6.82 -12.32 1.69
N ILE A 58 -6.93 -11.35 0.79
CA ILE A 58 -5.83 -10.46 0.40
C ILE A 58 -6.15 -9.07 0.92
N PHE A 59 -5.31 -8.55 1.82
CA PHE A 59 -5.45 -7.21 2.36
C PHE A 59 -4.44 -6.27 1.71
N ILE A 60 -4.93 -5.21 1.09
CA ILE A 60 -4.11 -4.16 0.48
C ILE A 60 -3.74 -3.15 1.56
N SER A 61 -2.51 -3.24 2.01
CA SER A 61 -1.86 -2.35 2.97
C SER A 61 -0.93 -1.34 2.25
N SER A 62 -0.07 -0.68 2.99
CA SER A 62 0.84 0.33 2.48
C SER A 62 2.21 0.27 3.16
N THR A 63 3.25 0.66 2.45
CA THR A 63 4.59 0.86 3.02
C THR A 63 4.66 1.98 4.07
N SER A 64 3.58 2.72 4.29
CA SER A 64 3.46 3.69 5.40
C SER A 64 3.43 3.05 6.79
N VAL A 65 3.37 1.72 6.88
CA VAL A 65 3.55 0.95 8.13
C VAL A 65 4.99 1.00 8.65
N TYR A 66 5.94 1.35 7.81
CA TYR A 66 7.35 1.58 8.19
C TYR A 66 7.60 3.06 8.48
N GLY A 67 8.50 3.35 9.43
CA GLY A 67 8.95 4.71 9.74
C GLY A 67 9.83 5.32 8.64
N GLU A 68 10.18 6.60 8.80
CA GLU A 68 11.00 7.37 7.87
C GLU A 68 12.41 7.65 8.47
N ASN A 69 13.05 6.62 9.00
CA ASN A 69 14.33 6.72 9.74
C ASN A 69 15.60 6.59 8.88
N GLY A 70 15.47 6.58 7.57
CA GLY A 70 16.60 6.50 6.62
C GLY A 70 17.14 5.09 6.38
N GLU A 71 16.46 4.06 6.90
CA GLU A 71 16.90 2.66 6.79
C GLU A 71 16.37 1.96 5.53
N ASN A 72 17.06 0.89 5.15
CA ASN A 72 16.50 -0.10 4.26
C ASN A 72 15.60 -1.04 5.06
N VAL A 73 14.37 -1.23 4.61
CA VAL A 73 13.38 -2.11 5.25
C VAL A 73 12.86 -3.14 4.24
N ASP A 74 12.54 -4.31 4.76
CA ASP A 74 11.93 -5.42 4.03
C ASP A 74 10.73 -5.99 4.80
N GLU A 75 10.19 -7.12 4.36
CA GLU A 75 9.04 -7.76 4.99
C GLU A 75 9.33 -8.35 6.38
N ASN A 76 10.60 -8.47 6.79
CA ASN A 76 11.02 -8.95 8.10
C ASN A 76 11.28 -7.79 9.07
N SER A 77 11.38 -6.57 8.53
CA SER A 77 11.63 -5.37 9.33
C SER A 77 10.42 -5.02 10.21
N PRO A 78 10.67 -4.50 11.43
CA PRO A 78 9.58 -4.08 12.31
C PRO A 78 8.76 -2.94 11.71
N THR A 79 7.46 -2.95 11.96
CA THR A 79 6.58 -1.83 11.60
C THR A 79 6.67 -0.74 12.66
N THR A 80 6.96 0.49 12.24
CA THR A 80 7.12 1.67 13.09
C THR A 80 6.37 2.87 12.51
N PRO A 81 5.04 2.78 12.32
CA PRO A 81 4.28 3.80 11.62
C PRO A 81 4.27 5.14 12.35
N GLU A 82 4.55 6.23 11.64
CA GLU A 82 4.52 7.59 12.16
C GLU A 82 3.15 8.25 12.03
N THR A 83 2.36 7.81 11.03
CA THR A 83 1.03 8.39 10.75
C THR A 83 -0.10 7.56 11.37
N GLU A 84 -1.20 8.21 11.71
CA GLU A 84 -2.40 7.52 12.20
C GLU A 84 -2.92 6.46 11.20
N SER A 85 -2.88 6.78 9.92
CA SER A 85 -3.23 5.81 8.85
C SER A 85 -2.31 4.59 8.87
N GLY A 86 -1.01 4.78 9.05
CA GLY A 86 -0.05 3.68 9.16
C GLY A 86 -0.30 2.81 10.39
N LYS A 87 -0.61 3.41 11.55
CA LYS A 87 -0.94 2.69 12.78
C LYS A 87 -2.16 1.80 12.60
N GLN A 88 -3.25 2.35 12.08
CA GLN A 88 -4.47 1.57 11.84
C GLN A 88 -4.28 0.48 10.78
N LEU A 89 -3.42 0.69 9.77
CA LEU A 89 -3.05 -0.39 8.85
C LEU A 89 -2.33 -1.53 9.56
N VAL A 90 -1.37 -1.24 10.44
CA VAL A 90 -0.67 -2.28 11.24
C VAL A 90 -1.65 -3.05 12.12
N GLU A 91 -2.56 -2.35 12.79
CA GLU A 91 -3.59 -3.00 13.62
C GLU A 91 -4.50 -3.93 12.80
N VAL A 92 -4.90 -3.51 11.58
CA VAL A 92 -5.69 -4.35 10.68
C VAL A 92 -4.89 -5.55 10.17
N GLU A 93 -3.61 -5.37 9.80
CA GLU A 93 -2.74 -6.49 9.41
C GLU A 93 -2.69 -7.55 10.53
N GLN A 94 -2.42 -7.13 11.75
CA GLN A 94 -2.36 -8.00 12.93
C GLN A 94 -3.71 -8.67 13.21
N LEU A 95 -4.81 -7.91 13.16
CA LEU A 95 -6.15 -8.42 13.34
C LEU A 95 -6.46 -9.56 12.35
N LEU A 96 -6.27 -9.31 11.05
CA LEU A 96 -6.58 -10.28 10.01
C LEU A 96 -5.68 -11.53 10.11
N GLN A 97 -4.38 -11.35 10.38
CA GLN A 97 -3.44 -12.46 10.53
C GLN A 97 -3.70 -13.29 11.79
N SER A 98 -4.19 -12.68 12.88
CA SER A 98 -4.55 -13.40 14.10
C SER A 98 -5.81 -14.27 13.96
N LYS A 99 -6.67 -13.97 12.99
CA LYS A 99 -7.94 -14.63 12.77
C LYS A 99 -7.90 -15.74 11.72
N GLY A 100 -6.87 -15.80 10.91
CA GLY A 100 -6.74 -16.81 9.88
C GLY A 100 -5.66 -16.50 8.84
N VAL A 101 -5.79 -17.15 7.69
CA VAL A 101 -4.81 -17.06 6.61
C VAL A 101 -5.09 -15.82 5.76
N ALA A 102 -4.62 -14.66 6.22
CA ALA A 102 -4.68 -13.41 5.49
C ALA A 102 -3.32 -13.10 4.84
N THR A 103 -3.33 -12.81 3.55
CA THR A 103 -2.16 -12.35 2.80
C THR A 103 -2.17 -10.83 2.77
N VAL A 104 -1.08 -10.20 3.13
CA VAL A 104 -0.93 -8.73 3.18
C VAL A 104 -0.04 -8.29 2.04
N ILE A 105 -0.47 -7.25 1.30
CA ILE A 105 0.37 -6.60 0.28
C ILE A 105 0.55 -5.14 0.67
N ARG A 106 1.77 -4.75 1.03
CA ARG A 106 2.16 -3.37 1.39
C ARG A 106 2.60 -2.64 0.13
N PHE A 107 1.67 -1.99 -0.56
CA PHE A 107 2.00 -1.22 -1.74
C PHE A 107 2.78 0.06 -1.41
N GLY A 108 3.76 0.38 -2.26
CA GLY A 108 4.39 1.68 -2.35
C GLY A 108 3.46 2.76 -2.91
N GLY A 109 4.03 3.90 -3.26
CA GLY A 109 3.30 4.97 -3.94
C GLY A 109 2.77 4.51 -5.29
N LEU A 110 1.45 4.50 -5.46
CA LEU A 110 0.80 4.01 -6.67
C LEU A 110 0.96 4.99 -7.83
N ILE A 111 1.43 4.48 -8.96
CA ILE A 111 1.49 5.21 -10.25
C ILE A 111 0.77 4.41 -11.35
N GLY A 112 0.40 5.10 -12.43
CA GLY A 112 -0.25 4.47 -13.58
C GLY A 112 -0.81 5.49 -14.56
N PRO A 113 -1.52 5.06 -15.61
CA PRO A 113 -1.98 5.94 -16.70
C PRO A 113 -2.78 7.16 -16.22
N ASN A 114 -3.65 6.94 -15.23
CA ASN A 114 -4.52 8.00 -14.69
C ASN A 114 -4.08 8.49 -13.30
N ARG A 115 -2.93 8.02 -12.80
CA ARG A 115 -2.40 8.36 -11.48
C ARG A 115 -0.93 8.72 -11.58
N ASN A 116 -0.67 10.02 -11.60
CA ASN A 116 0.69 10.53 -11.60
C ASN A 116 0.86 11.53 -10.44
N PRO A 117 1.60 11.16 -9.38
CA PRO A 117 1.78 11.99 -8.20
C PRO A 117 2.41 13.37 -8.49
N VAL A 118 3.18 13.50 -9.58
CA VAL A 118 3.79 14.77 -9.95
C VAL A 118 2.74 15.88 -10.18
N ARG A 119 1.53 15.54 -10.62
CA ARG A 119 0.46 16.53 -10.82
C ARG A 119 0.07 17.27 -9.54
N PHE A 120 0.22 16.60 -8.38
CA PHE A 120 -0.04 17.22 -7.08
C PHE A 120 1.11 18.10 -6.59
N LEU A 121 2.33 17.87 -7.12
CA LEU A 121 3.52 18.61 -6.74
C LEU A 121 3.86 19.75 -7.72
N SER A 122 3.26 19.71 -8.91
CA SER A 122 3.53 20.72 -9.95
C SER A 122 3.30 22.14 -9.44
N GLY A 123 4.33 22.98 -9.58
CA GLY A 123 4.33 24.38 -9.15
C GLY A 123 4.34 24.61 -7.63
N GLN A 124 4.36 23.56 -6.81
CA GLN A 124 4.55 23.71 -5.38
C GLN A 124 5.98 24.15 -5.05
N LYS A 125 6.12 24.94 -3.97
CA LYS A 125 7.39 25.47 -3.49
C LYS A 125 7.72 24.96 -2.08
N ASN A 126 9.00 25.02 -1.73
CA ASN A 126 9.50 24.63 -0.42
C ASN A 126 9.17 23.18 -0.02
N ILE A 127 9.19 22.27 -0.99
CA ILE A 127 8.93 20.84 -0.76
C ILE A 127 10.08 20.24 0.04
N GLU A 128 9.76 19.59 1.14
CA GLU A 128 10.73 18.95 2.03
C GLU A 128 11.30 17.64 1.47
N ASN A 129 12.42 17.22 2.07
CA ASN A 129 13.08 15.94 1.80
C ASN A 129 13.41 15.70 0.32
N PRO A 130 14.22 16.58 -0.34
CA PRO A 130 14.58 16.46 -1.76
C PRO A 130 15.29 15.14 -2.09
N ASP A 131 16.15 14.67 -1.20
CA ASP A 131 17.01 13.50 -1.37
C ASP A 131 16.41 12.22 -0.77
N ALA A 132 15.15 12.28 -0.31
CA ALA A 132 14.45 11.06 0.13
C ALA A 132 14.23 10.13 -1.08
N PRO A 133 14.49 8.83 -0.94
CA PRO A 133 14.18 7.86 -1.99
C PRO A 133 12.67 7.76 -2.19
N VAL A 134 12.23 7.62 -3.44
CA VAL A 134 10.83 7.31 -3.73
C VAL A 134 10.64 5.80 -3.77
N ASN A 135 9.51 5.34 -3.23
CA ASN A 135 9.11 3.94 -3.22
C ASN A 135 7.80 3.83 -4.00
N LEU A 136 7.88 3.53 -5.29
CA LEU A 136 6.74 3.54 -6.20
C LEU A 136 6.45 2.16 -6.76
N ILE A 137 5.21 1.97 -7.22
CA ILE A 137 4.80 0.79 -7.96
C ILE A 137 3.76 1.16 -9.01
N HIS A 138 3.89 0.57 -10.19
CA HIS A 138 2.93 0.77 -11.27
C HIS A 138 1.70 -0.13 -11.14
N LEU A 139 0.54 0.36 -11.59
CA LEU A 139 -0.73 -0.36 -11.54
C LEU A 139 -0.65 -1.77 -12.16
N ASN A 140 0.05 -1.92 -13.28
CA ASN A 140 0.19 -3.22 -13.93
C ASN A 140 0.88 -4.22 -13.01
N ASP A 141 1.99 -3.83 -12.38
CA ASP A 141 2.70 -4.71 -11.45
C ASP A 141 1.87 -5.01 -10.19
N CYS A 142 1.03 -4.06 -9.72
CA CYS A 142 0.07 -4.35 -8.64
C CYS A 142 -0.89 -5.49 -9.00
N ILE A 143 -1.42 -5.47 -10.22
CA ILE A 143 -2.35 -6.49 -10.74
C ILE A 143 -1.62 -7.83 -10.88
N GLU A 144 -0.44 -7.83 -11.49
CA GLU A 144 0.34 -9.06 -11.73
C GLU A 144 0.81 -9.71 -10.41
N ILE A 145 1.14 -8.93 -9.39
CA ILE A 145 1.46 -9.46 -8.05
C ILE A 145 0.25 -10.20 -7.46
N ILE A 146 -0.94 -9.60 -7.53
CA ILE A 146 -2.17 -10.25 -7.06
C ILE A 146 -2.41 -11.55 -7.85
N HIS A 147 -2.27 -11.54 -9.18
CA HIS A 147 -2.40 -12.73 -10.02
C HIS A 147 -1.36 -13.81 -9.64
N ALA A 148 -0.11 -13.42 -9.37
CA ALA A 148 0.94 -14.36 -8.97
C ALA A 148 0.61 -15.04 -7.63
N ILE A 149 0.11 -14.27 -6.65
CA ILE A 149 -0.34 -14.82 -5.34
C ILE A 149 -1.47 -15.83 -5.55
N LEU A 150 -2.48 -15.48 -6.34
CA LEU A 150 -3.61 -16.35 -6.65
C LEU A 150 -3.15 -17.63 -7.37
N LYS A 151 -2.33 -17.50 -8.39
CA LYS A 151 -1.86 -18.62 -9.23
C LYS A 151 -0.96 -19.59 -8.47
N LYS A 152 -0.08 -19.07 -7.59
CA LYS A 152 0.85 -19.87 -6.79
C LYS A 152 0.27 -20.31 -5.44
N GLU A 153 -0.96 -19.90 -5.13
CA GLU A 153 -1.63 -20.14 -3.84
C GLU A 153 -0.77 -19.75 -2.63
N CYS A 154 -0.03 -18.63 -2.75
CA CYS A 154 0.95 -18.20 -1.78
C CYS A 154 0.29 -17.39 -0.64
N TRP A 155 -0.51 -18.08 0.16
CA TRP A 155 -1.33 -17.50 1.20
C TRP A 155 -0.60 -17.28 2.53
N GLY A 156 -1.11 -16.35 3.35
CA GLY A 156 -0.65 -16.12 4.72
C GLY A 156 0.67 -15.34 4.82
N ASN A 157 1.20 -14.84 3.72
CA ASN A 157 2.42 -14.07 3.67
C ASN A 157 2.17 -12.56 3.69
N THR A 158 3.18 -11.82 4.12
CA THR A 158 3.26 -10.37 3.91
C THR A 158 4.25 -10.09 2.80
N PHE A 159 3.83 -9.30 1.81
CA PHE A 159 4.64 -8.86 0.69
C PHE A 159 4.78 -7.35 0.70
N ASN A 160 5.98 -6.83 0.56
CA ASN A 160 6.19 -5.48 0.07
C ASN A 160 6.03 -5.48 -1.44
N ALA A 161 5.45 -4.42 -1.98
CA ALA A 161 5.28 -4.29 -3.42
C ALA A 161 5.71 -2.88 -3.85
N VAL A 162 6.99 -2.78 -4.16
CA VAL A 162 7.71 -1.56 -4.56
C VAL A 162 8.66 -1.92 -5.68
N ALA A 163 8.68 -1.14 -6.74
CA ALA A 163 9.65 -1.31 -7.83
C ALA A 163 11.09 -1.15 -7.30
N PRO A 164 12.08 -1.85 -7.88
CA PRO A 164 13.45 -1.88 -7.35
C PRO A 164 14.23 -0.58 -7.54
N GLN A 165 13.69 0.37 -8.30
CA GLN A 165 14.29 1.69 -8.48
C GLN A 165 13.83 2.63 -7.36
N HIS A 166 14.79 3.34 -6.75
CA HIS A 166 14.52 4.29 -5.68
C HIS A 166 15.22 5.64 -5.97
N PRO A 167 14.87 6.33 -7.07
CA PRO A 167 15.47 7.62 -7.38
C PRO A 167 15.17 8.63 -6.28
N PHE A 168 16.00 9.68 -6.17
CA PHE A 168 15.74 10.75 -5.25
C PHE A 168 14.47 11.53 -5.64
N ARG A 169 13.73 11.96 -4.64
CA ARG A 169 12.42 12.62 -4.78
C ARG A 169 12.49 13.83 -5.71
N LYS A 170 13.47 14.72 -5.52
CA LYS A 170 13.66 15.88 -6.37
C LYS A 170 13.93 15.46 -7.81
N GLU A 171 14.86 14.54 -8.02
CA GLU A 171 15.22 14.08 -9.35
C GLU A 171 14.03 13.48 -10.10
N TYR A 172 13.33 12.55 -9.46
CA TYR A 172 12.19 11.89 -10.06
C TYR A 172 11.07 12.86 -10.45
N TYR A 173 10.63 13.71 -9.50
CA TYR A 173 9.50 14.59 -9.75
C TYR A 173 9.82 15.74 -10.69
N SER A 174 11.04 16.29 -10.68
CA SER A 174 11.46 17.30 -11.67
C SER A 174 11.48 16.70 -13.08
N LYS A 175 12.15 15.57 -13.29
CA LYS A 175 12.15 14.87 -14.59
C LYS A 175 10.75 14.55 -15.09
N LYS A 176 9.89 14.04 -14.20
CA LYS A 176 8.52 13.68 -14.55
C LYS A 176 7.65 14.91 -14.87
N ALA A 177 7.84 16.04 -14.18
CA ALA A 177 7.16 17.30 -14.50
C ALA A 177 7.53 17.78 -15.90
N ILE A 178 8.82 17.83 -16.21
CA ILE A 178 9.33 18.23 -17.54
C ILE A 178 8.71 17.32 -18.63
N SER A 179 8.76 16.00 -18.45
CA SER A 179 8.26 15.04 -19.44
C SER A 179 6.76 15.17 -19.73
N LEU A 180 5.99 15.73 -18.79
CA LEU A 180 4.54 15.95 -18.93
C LEU A 180 4.18 17.41 -19.27
N GLY A 181 5.16 18.29 -19.53
CA GLY A 181 4.92 19.70 -19.79
C GLY A 181 4.31 20.44 -18.58
N LEU A 182 4.59 19.98 -17.37
CA LEU A 182 4.12 20.58 -16.13
C LEU A 182 5.18 21.49 -15.53
N GLN A 183 4.75 22.47 -14.71
CA GLN A 183 5.68 23.29 -13.93
C GLN A 183 6.45 22.41 -12.95
N GLU A 184 7.77 22.58 -12.90
CA GLU A 184 8.61 21.83 -11.96
C GLU A 184 8.29 22.18 -10.50
N PRO A 185 8.30 21.19 -9.60
CA PRO A 185 8.23 21.42 -8.16
C PRO A 185 9.55 22.01 -7.64
N GLU A 186 9.46 22.98 -6.73
CA GLU A 186 10.63 23.59 -6.08
C GLU A 186 10.88 22.95 -4.71
N PHE A 187 12.00 22.26 -4.57
CA PHE A 187 12.40 21.61 -3.33
C PHE A 187 13.28 22.52 -2.47
N GLN A 188 13.23 22.31 -1.15
CA GLN A 188 14.12 22.97 -0.22
C GLN A 188 15.57 22.55 -0.48
N GLN A 189 16.49 23.48 -0.18
CA GLN A 189 17.91 23.16 -0.12
C GLN A 189 18.22 22.68 1.30
N THR A 190 18.35 21.38 1.48
CA THR A 190 18.66 20.75 2.77
C THR A 190 19.64 19.61 2.56
N ASN A 191 20.50 19.39 3.54
CA ASN A 191 21.44 18.27 3.56
C ASN A 191 20.91 17.07 4.37
N THR A 192 19.70 17.18 4.92
CA THR A 192 19.08 16.12 5.72
C THR A 192 17.71 15.81 5.16
N SER A 193 17.59 14.69 4.49
CA SER A 193 16.30 14.15 4.04
C SER A 193 15.94 12.94 4.86
N LYS A 194 14.68 12.90 5.30
CA LYS A 194 14.08 11.69 5.89
C LYS A 194 13.54 10.83 4.75
N GLY A 195 13.58 9.54 4.93
CA GLY A 195 13.03 8.60 3.95
C GLY A 195 13.43 7.18 4.32
N LYS A 196 13.01 6.23 3.51
CA LYS A 196 13.36 4.81 3.62
C LYS A 196 13.45 4.20 2.24
N ILE A 197 14.20 3.11 2.10
CA ILE A 197 14.16 2.25 0.92
C ILE A 197 13.41 0.98 1.30
N VAL A 198 12.33 0.69 0.61
CA VAL A 198 11.51 -0.50 0.85
C VAL A 198 11.87 -1.57 -0.18
N GLN A 199 12.40 -2.68 0.28
CA GLN A 199 12.74 -3.83 -0.54
C GLN A 199 11.58 -4.82 -0.58
N SER A 200 11.36 -5.42 -1.76
CA SER A 200 10.29 -6.40 -2.03
C SER A 200 10.91 -7.79 -2.21
N ILE A 201 11.54 -8.31 -1.16
CA ILE A 201 12.35 -9.54 -1.23
C ILE A 201 11.46 -10.75 -1.50
N ARG A 202 10.34 -10.87 -0.80
CA ARG A 202 9.46 -12.04 -0.90
C ARG A 202 8.74 -12.15 -2.25
N LEU A 203 8.60 -11.07 -3.01
CA LEU A 203 8.06 -11.16 -4.37
C LEU A 203 8.95 -12.04 -5.26
N THR A 204 10.27 -11.89 -5.16
CA THR A 204 11.20 -12.72 -5.93
C THR A 204 11.30 -14.12 -5.32
N GLU A 205 11.47 -14.24 -4.01
CA GLU A 205 11.73 -15.52 -3.34
C GLU A 205 10.54 -16.50 -3.40
N LEU A 206 9.31 -15.99 -3.19
CA LEU A 206 8.11 -16.84 -3.11
C LEU A 206 7.30 -16.86 -4.40
N LEU A 207 7.31 -15.75 -5.15
CA LEU A 207 6.49 -15.63 -6.35
C LEU A 207 7.29 -15.67 -7.65
N ASP A 208 8.64 -15.69 -7.58
CA ASP A 208 9.50 -15.58 -8.77
C ASP A 208 9.07 -14.39 -9.66
N PHE A 209 8.67 -13.30 -8.98
CA PHE A 209 8.11 -12.14 -9.63
C PHE A 209 9.19 -11.21 -10.13
N SER A 210 9.03 -10.74 -11.35
CA SER A 210 9.87 -9.71 -11.95
C SER A 210 9.02 -8.50 -12.35
N PHE A 211 9.45 -7.32 -11.94
CA PHE A 211 8.77 -6.07 -12.33
C PHE A 211 8.90 -5.84 -13.83
N THR A 212 7.80 -5.47 -14.47
CA THR A 212 7.72 -5.26 -15.92
C THR A 212 7.65 -3.79 -16.31
N THR A 213 7.36 -2.91 -15.35
CA THR A 213 7.14 -1.48 -15.59
C THR A 213 8.22 -0.65 -14.92
N GLU A 214 8.90 0.20 -15.69
CA GLU A 214 9.78 1.23 -15.14
C GLU A 214 8.99 2.36 -14.49
N ILE A 215 9.54 2.97 -13.41
CA ILE A 215 8.90 4.07 -12.68
C ILE A 215 9.33 5.46 -13.17
#